data_f17a08e7047f949f1204965eec60b43f
#
_entry.id   f17a08e7047f949f1204965eec60b43f
#
_cell.length_a   1.000
_cell.length_b   1.000
_cell.length_c   1.000
_cell.angle_alpha   90.00
_cell.angle_beta   90.00
_cell.angle_gamma   90.00
#
_symmetry.space_group_name_H-M   'P 1'
#
loop_
_entity.id
_entity.type
_entity.pdbx_description
1 polymer ?
#
loop_
_entity_poly.entity_id
_entity_poly.type
_entity_poly.pdbx_seq_one_letter_code
_entity_poly.pdbx_strand_id
1 'polypeptide(L)'
;MPSINRNLLAVAVALTGMAAAQARAGDALLGTPAGDGSAATPATAPAAADPQQAQSLPEPPVAAAAQASFVLRAVEFSGVSGVPEAELQSAVAGWIGKSVTLADLEQLAARAAAVYRRHGFALAQVFVPVQEVVDGRVRLSVVEGRLGAVDIELAPDAPITRERVARTLAILEPGKPLNNHDYERAMLLLSDLPGIRPQSAVSFGGASGNNDLSVRVGAQARLKYGLELDDYGTRDSGRVRLTGSLRWASPFERGDNLDLRVMAAQGMHTAFGRISYESPVGYSGLRLGGGLARVQYELGGPFAPLKPTGVGNVADLSFSYPLIRQRTTNLFLRGVVDDKRLTDRFEAVGFTTRKRIHGVGLGLAFERRDRWGGGGYTSLNAQLYRGRLDIRDAFSRFFDQPPFGYGTQGGFTKLTLQAARLQYLAPKLSLFLGAGLQRASKNLDAYEKLSLGGPKAVRAYAIGEVLVDDGWIATAELRHPLNAQATLFAFYDAAHGDQFHRSRPFDPDLSRSLRGYGLGLNWSKPGNVTVNLSVAWRGTGPGLTDGGDRKPRVFWTIQKAF
;
A
#
# COMPACT_ATOMS: atom_id res chain seq x y z
N MET A 1 37.79 -31.65 24.12
CA MET A 1 36.36 -31.73 23.84
C MET A 1 35.55 -30.40 23.99
N PRO A 2 36.13 -29.20 24.21
CA PRO A 2 35.34 -27.98 24.30
C PRO A 2 35.16 -27.19 22.97
N SER A 3 35.94 -27.49 21.95
CA SER A 3 35.92 -26.71 20.70
C SER A 3 34.83 -27.07 19.69
N ILE A 4 34.32 -28.28 19.74
CA ILE A 4 33.29 -28.78 18.81
C ILE A 4 31.91 -28.15 19.11
N ASN A 5 31.58 -27.91 20.37
CA ASN A 5 30.28 -27.36 20.77
C ASN A 5 30.10 -25.86 20.45
N ARG A 6 31.17 -25.07 20.44
CA ARG A 6 31.09 -23.64 20.11
C ARG A 6 30.82 -23.39 18.62
N ASN A 7 31.46 -24.18 17.76
CA ASN A 7 31.26 -24.09 16.32
C ASN A 7 29.89 -24.62 15.89
N LEU A 8 29.37 -25.66 16.48
CA LEU A 8 28.02 -26.19 16.22
C LEU A 8 26.94 -25.21 16.63
N LEU A 9 27.10 -24.50 17.74
CA LEU A 9 26.13 -23.51 18.20
C LEU A 9 26.14 -22.24 17.31
N ALA A 10 27.32 -21.75 16.93
CA ALA A 10 27.47 -20.63 16.00
C ALA A 10 26.89 -20.98 14.61
N VAL A 11 27.09 -22.22 14.17
CA VAL A 11 26.53 -22.76 12.93
C VAL A 11 25.01 -22.89 13.04
N ALA A 12 24.45 -23.35 14.15
CA ALA A 12 23.00 -23.45 14.35
C ALA A 12 22.32 -22.06 14.32
N VAL A 13 22.92 -21.05 14.95
CA VAL A 13 22.40 -19.67 14.94
C VAL A 13 22.50 -19.04 13.54
N ALA A 14 23.60 -19.28 12.81
CA ALA A 14 23.74 -18.82 11.43
C ALA A 14 22.76 -19.50 10.48
N LEU A 15 22.50 -20.79 10.66
CA LEU A 15 21.59 -21.60 9.84
C LEU A 15 20.13 -21.23 10.04
N THR A 16 19.69 -21.05 11.28
CA THR A 16 18.33 -20.56 11.58
C THR A 16 18.11 -19.14 11.02
N GLY A 17 19.17 -18.31 10.99
CA GLY A 17 19.15 -16.98 10.40
C GLY A 17 18.93 -16.97 8.88
N MET A 18 19.61 -17.86 8.17
CA MET A 18 19.48 -17.96 6.71
C MET A 18 18.11 -18.51 6.29
N ALA A 19 17.61 -19.52 6.99
CA ALA A 19 16.29 -20.08 6.76
C ALA A 19 15.15 -19.08 7.08
N ALA A 20 15.32 -18.29 8.14
CA ALA A 20 14.38 -17.24 8.49
C ALA A 20 14.36 -16.08 7.47
N ALA A 21 15.50 -15.74 6.88
CA ALA A 21 15.56 -14.74 5.81
C ALA A 21 14.82 -15.22 4.55
N GLN A 22 14.85 -16.54 4.28
CA GLN A 22 14.13 -17.13 3.16
C GLN A 22 12.63 -17.28 3.44
N ALA A 23 12.26 -17.71 4.64
CA ALA A 23 10.88 -17.71 5.09
C ALA A 23 10.28 -16.30 5.05
N ARG A 24 11.06 -15.24 5.37
CA ARG A 24 10.65 -13.84 5.24
C ARG A 24 10.64 -13.31 3.81
N ALA A 25 11.44 -13.82 2.90
CA ALA A 25 11.19 -13.55 1.48
C ALA A 25 9.80 -14.05 1.07
N GLY A 26 9.30 -15.12 1.72
CA GLY A 26 7.88 -15.51 1.74
C GLY A 26 6.99 -14.55 2.54
N ASP A 27 7.40 -14.07 3.72
CA ASP A 27 6.63 -13.19 4.65
C ASP A 27 6.54 -11.73 4.22
N ALA A 28 7.48 -11.20 3.46
CA ALA A 28 7.28 -9.92 2.73
C ALA A 28 6.10 -10.02 1.75
N LEU A 29 5.64 -11.25 1.51
CA LEU A 29 4.41 -11.61 0.82
C LEU A 29 3.19 -11.74 1.75
N LEU A 30 3.39 -11.82 3.07
CA LEU A 30 2.32 -11.96 4.07
C LEU A 30 1.79 -10.63 4.61
N GLY A 31 2.53 -9.56 4.54
CA GLY A 31 2.25 -8.32 5.27
C GLY A 31 1.93 -7.07 4.45
N THR A 32 2.16 -7.09 3.15
CA THR A 32 1.68 -6.04 2.27
C THR A 32 0.84 -6.70 1.19
N PRO A 33 -0.34 -6.18 0.85
CA PRO A 33 -0.79 -6.35 -0.50
C PRO A 33 0.40 -5.87 -1.31
N ALA A 34 0.96 -6.74 -2.15
CA ALA A 34 1.98 -6.35 -3.08
C ALA A 34 1.47 -5.06 -3.75
N GLY A 35 1.92 -3.94 -3.22
CA GLY A 35 2.01 -2.78 -4.05
C GLY A 35 2.91 -3.27 -5.15
N ASP A 36 2.31 -3.65 -6.27
CA ASP A 36 3.03 -3.98 -7.45
C ASP A 36 4.11 -2.91 -7.57
N GLY A 37 5.37 -3.30 -7.40
CA GLY A 37 6.53 -2.48 -7.74
C GLY A 37 6.63 -2.26 -9.26
N SER A 38 5.68 -2.75 -9.98
CA SER A 38 5.14 -2.18 -11.19
C SER A 38 4.63 -0.79 -10.80
N ALA A 39 5.34 0.27 -11.15
CA ALA A 39 4.74 1.55 -11.35
C ALA A 39 3.48 1.26 -12.18
N ALA A 40 2.33 1.17 -11.51
CA ALA A 40 1.08 1.11 -12.20
C ALA A 40 1.14 2.32 -13.11
N THR A 41 1.33 2.08 -14.38
CA THR A 41 0.99 3.04 -15.41
C THR A 41 -0.35 3.57 -14.95
N PRO A 42 -0.51 4.86 -14.71
CA PRO A 42 -1.77 5.38 -14.22
C PRO A 42 -2.81 4.78 -15.13
N ALA A 43 -3.68 3.93 -14.59
CA ALA A 43 -4.88 3.56 -15.31
C ALA A 43 -5.45 4.90 -15.69
N THR A 44 -5.47 5.17 -16.98
CA THR A 44 -6.05 6.35 -17.55
C THR A 44 -7.44 6.41 -16.94
N ALA A 45 -7.63 7.30 -15.99
CA ALA A 45 -8.97 7.58 -15.51
C ALA A 45 -9.79 7.80 -16.77
N PRO A 46 -10.98 7.23 -16.91
CA PRO A 46 -11.85 7.61 -17.99
C PRO A 46 -11.91 9.14 -17.95
N ALA A 47 -11.51 9.75 -19.04
CA ALA A 47 -11.55 11.19 -19.18
C ALA A 47 -12.93 11.63 -18.71
N ALA A 48 -12.95 12.50 -17.71
CA ALA A 48 -14.16 13.24 -17.41
C ALA A 48 -14.60 13.84 -18.73
N ALA A 49 -15.82 13.53 -19.14
CA ALA A 49 -16.39 14.10 -20.34
C ALA A 49 -16.17 15.61 -20.26
N ASP A 50 -15.54 16.14 -21.29
CA ASP A 50 -15.23 17.55 -21.43
C ASP A 50 -16.55 18.34 -21.31
N PRO A 51 -16.70 19.29 -20.37
CA PRO A 51 -17.96 20.01 -20.21
C PRO A 51 -18.22 21.04 -21.32
N GLN A 52 -17.50 20.98 -22.42
CA GLN A 52 -17.58 21.97 -23.52
C GLN A 52 -18.56 21.64 -24.66
N GLN A 53 -19.50 20.70 -24.47
CA GLN A 53 -20.63 20.55 -25.42
C GLN A 53 -21.99 20.87 -24.78
N ALA A 54 -22.08 21.93 -23.99
CA ALA A 54 -23.34 22.59 -23.77
C ALA A 54 -23.57 23.57 -24.91
N GLN A 55 -24.51 23.28 -25.79
CA GLN A 55 -24.98 24.18 -26.82
C GLN A 55 -25.36 25.51 -26.17
N SER A 56 -24.67 26.57 -26.56
CA SER A 56 -25.00 27.94 -26.22
C SER A 56 -26.38 28.29 -26.77
N LEU A 57 -27.36 28.47 -25.89
CA LEU A 57 -28.58 29.19 -26.20
C LEU A 57 -28.20 30.65 -26.50
N PRO A 58 -28.87 31.34 -27.46
CA PRO A 58 -28.54 32.70 -27.77
C PRO A 58 -28.79 33.61 -26.56
N GLU A 59 -27.76 34.30 -26.12
CA GLU A 59 -27.84 35.33 -25.09
C GLU A 59 -28.75 36.49 -25.59
N PRO A 60 -29.71 36.94 -24.76
CA PRO A 60 -30.40 38.18 -25.00
C PRO A 60 -29.42 39.38 -24.83
N PRO A 61 -29.62 40.50 -25.48
CA PRO A 61 -28.66 41.61 -25.48
C PRO A 61 -28.56 42.27 -24.09
N VAL A 62 -27.43 42.05 -23.41
CA VAL A 62 -27.13 42.51 -22.03
C VAL A 62 -26.50 43.90 -22.00
N ALA A 63 -26.59 44.69 -23.05
CA ALA A 63 -25.78 45.93 -23.18
C ALA A 63 -26.23 47.13 -22.31
N ALA A 64 -27.43 47.15 -21.70
CA ALA A 64 -27.92 48.31 -20.95
C ALA A 64 -27.91 48.18 -19.41
N ALA A 65 -27.87 46.99 -18.88
CA ALA A 65 -27.90 46.75 -17.42
C ALA A 65 -26.52 46.80 -16.73
N ALA A 66 -25.43 46.78 -17.48
CA ALA A 66 -24.06 46.68 -16.94
C ALA A 66 -23.52 48.00 -16.32
N GLN A 67 -24.23 49.13 -16.45
CA GLN A 67 -23.78 50.44 -15.97
C GLN A 67 -24.46 50.94 -14.68
N ALA A 68 -25.51 50.29 -14.21
CA ALA A 68 -26.14 50.67 -12.95
C ALA A 68 -25.29 50.16 -11.76
N SER A 69 -24.80 51.08 -10.93
CA SER A 69 -24.10 50.74 -9.69
C SER A 69 -24.84 51.27 -8.46
N PHE A 70 -24.76 50.56 -7.34
CA PHE A 70 -25.33 50.95 -6.06
C PHE A 70 -24.41 50.55 -4.91
N VAL A 71 -24.59 51.14 -3.72
CA VAL A 71 -23.80 50.78 -2.53
C VAL A 71 -24.37 49.53 -1.88
N LEU A 72 -23.59 48.47 -1.84
CA LEU A 72 -23.98 47.20 -1.20
C LEU A 72 -23.93 47.33 0.32
N ARG A 73 -25.08 47.18 1.00
CA ARG A 73 -25.17 47.25 2.48
C ARG A 73 -25.29 45.90 3.14
N ALA A 74 -25.93 44.92 2.49
CA ALA A 74 -26.07 43.59 3.02
C ALA A 74 -26.24 42.56 1.91
N VAL A 75 -25.80 41.34 2.13
CA VAL A 75 -26.05 40.16 1.30
C VAL A 75 -26.82 39.14 2.12
N GLU A 76 -27.98 38.75 1.61
CA GLU A 76 -28.82 37.69 2.17
C GLU A 76 -28.67 36.43 1.33
N PHE A 77 -28.47 35.29 1.97
CA PHE A 77 -28.41 34.00 1.29
C PHE A 77 -29.72 33.23 1.50
N SER A 78 -30.27 32.69 0.41
CA SER A 78 -31.44 31.81 0.46
C SER A 78 -31.10 30.42 -0.07
N GLY A 79 -31.70 29.37 0.51
CA GLY A 79 -31.48 27.97 0.10
C GLY A 79 -30.22 27.33 0.69
N VAL A 80 -29.65 27.91 1.75
CA VAL A 80 -28.44 27.42 2.43
C VAL A 80 -28.81 26.29 3.42
N SER A 81 -28.14 25.14 3.33
CA SER A 81 -28.25 24.05 4.31
C SER A 81 -26.93 23.28 4.55
N GLY A 82 -26.06 23.21 3.54
CA GLY A 82 -24.85 22.38 3.57
C GLY A 82 -23.59 23.07 4.11
N VAL A 83 -23.62 24.39 4.29
CA VAL A 83 -22.46 25.19 4.72
C VAL A 83 -22.88 26.21 5.78
N PRO A 84 -22.07 26.50 6.80
CA PRO A 84 -22.35 27.55 7.77
C PRO A 84 -22.51 28.91 7.10
N GLU A 85 -23.63 29.59 7.33
CA GLU A 85 -23.89 30.90 6.71
C GLU A 85 -22.82 31.94 7.04
N ALA A 86 -22.23 31.86 8.24
CA ALA A 86 -21.12 32.73 8.67
C ALA A 86 -19.92 32.68 7.72
N GLU A 87 -19.61 31.53 7.10
CA GLU A 87 -18.52 31.40 6.13
C GLU A 87 -18.85 32.06 4.81
N LEU A 88 -20.13 31.99 4.38
CA LEU A 88 -20.61 32.70 3.19
C LEU A 88 -20.56 34.19 3.41
N GLN A 89 -21.04 34.68 4.58
CA GLN A 89 -20.96 36.09 4.96
C GLN A 89 -19.50 36.60 4.98
N SER A 90 -18.57 35.83 5.54
CA SER A 90 -17.14 36.14 5.55
C SER A 90 -16.56 36.27 4.14
N ALA A 91 -16.99 35.41 3.20
CA ALA A 91 -16.49 35.40 1.81
C ALA A 91 -16.90 36.69 1.02
N VAL A 92 -18.00 37.33 1.41
CA VAL A 92 -18.55 38.51 0.75
C VAL A 92 -18.34 39.80 1.58
N ALA A 93 -17.90 39.70 2.84
CA ALA A 93 -17.75 40.85 3.75
C ALA A 93 -16.93 42.01 3.20
N GLY A 94 -15.87 41.71 2.44
CA GLY A 94 -15.01 42.75 1.84
C GLY A 94 -15.68 43.62 0.77
N TRP A 95 -16.93 43.36 0.40
CA TRP A 95 -17.71 44.12 -0.58
C TRP A 95 -18.77 45.01 0.04
N ILE A 96 -19.09 44.80 1.31
CA ILE A 96 -20.03 45.61 2.06
C ILE A 96 -19.50 47.06 2.14
N GLY A 97 -20.37 48.02 1.87
CA GLY A 97 -20.05 49.45 1.82
C GLY A 97 -19.44 49.95 0.49
N LYS A 98 -19.18 49.06 -0.48
CA LYS A 98 -18.66 49.44 -1.80
C LYS A 98 -19.78 49.63 -2.81
N SER A 99 -19.50 50.46 -3.84
CA SER A 99 -20.34 50.54 -5.02
C SER A 99 -20.12 49.30 -5.88
N VAL A 100 -21.18 48.60 -6.22
CA VAL A 100 -21.16 47.33 -6.96
C VAL A 100 -22.06 47.40 -8.20
N THR A 101 -21.64 46.69 -9.24
CA THR A 101 -22.40 46.47 -10.49
C THR A 101 -22.97 45.04 -10.49
N LEU A 102 -23.78 44.71 -11.51
CA LEU A 102 -24.24 43.32 -11.69
C LEU A 102 -23.06 42.33 -11.86
N ALA A 103 -22.02 42.73 -12.60
CA ALA A 103 -20.83 41.91 -12.76
C ALA A 103 -20.09 41.63 -11.42
N ASP A 104 -20.09 42.64 -10.53
CA ASP A 104 -19.54 42.46 -9.18
C ASP A 104 -20.39 41.48 -8.32
N LEU A 105 -21.72 41.52 -8.46
CA LEU A 105 -22.61 40.59 -7.81
C LEU A 105 -22.41 39.13 -8.31
N GLU A 106 -22.15 38.96 -9.60
CA GLU A 106 -21.79 37.67 -10.18
C GLU A 106 -20.45 37.14 -9.60
N GLN A 107 -19.47 38.04 -9.41
CA GLN A 107 -18.23 37.66 -8.70
C GLN A 107 -18.45 37.28 -7.24
N LEU A 108 -19.37 37.98 -6.55
CA LEU A 108 -19.77 37.59 -5.17
C LEU A 108 -20.43 36.21 -5.15
N ALA A 109 -21.32 35.94 -6.08
CA ALA A 109 -21.95 34.63 -6.25
C ALA A 109 -20.88 33.54 -6.52
N ALA A 110 -19.91 33.81 -7.39
CA ALA A 110 -18.81 32.92 -7.68
C ALA A 110 -17.91 32.65 -6.44
N ARG A 111 -17.68 33.65 -5.59
CA ARG A 111 -16.96 33.49 -4.31
C ARG A 111 -17.74 32.63 -3.33
N ALA A 112 -19.05 32.85 -3.18
CA ALA A 112 -19.91 32.02 -2.36
C ALA A 112 -19.95 30.56 -2.86
N ALA A 113 -20.05 30.35 -4.19
CA ALA A 113 -19.95 29.03 -4.81
C ALA A 113 -18.58 28.36 -4.53
N ALA A 114 -17.50 29.14 -4.44
CA ALA A 114 -16.19 28.61 -4.07
C ALA A 114 -16.13 28.11 -2.61
N VAL A 115 -16.92 28.68 -1.68
CA VAL A 115 -17.09 28.16 -0.31
C VAL A 115 -17.71 26.78 -0.37
N TYR A 116 -18.81 26.64 -1.10
CA TYR A 116 -19.48 25.33 -1.28
C TYR A 116 -18.53 24.27 -1.86
N ARG A 117 -17.74 24.63 -2.89
CA ARG A 117 -16.76 23.71 -3.48
C ARG A 117 -15.68 23.28 -2.48
N ARG A 118 -15.23 24.17 -1.58
CA ARG A 118 -14.27 23.80 -0.51
C ARG A 118 -14.86 22.82 0.48
N HIS A 119 -16.16 22.90 0.76
CA HIS A 119 -16.88 21.96 1.61
C HIS A 119 -17.32 20.68 0.89
N GLY A 120 -16.93 20.50 -0.38
CA GLY A 120 -17.22 19.31 -1.15
C GLY A 120 -18.54 19.31 -1.91
N PHE A 121 -19.28 20.42 -1.96
CA PHE A 121 -20.54 20.54 -2.71
C PHE A 121 -20.26 21.09 -4.12
N ALA A 122 -19.71 20.23 -4.98
CA ALA A 122 -19.29 20.63 -6.33
C ALA A 122 -20.46 21.01 -7.26
N LEU A 123 -21.66 20.50 -6.98
CA LEU A 123 -22.87 20.76 -7.75
C LEU A 123 -23.63 22.01 -7.28
N ALA A 124 -23.19 22.63 -6.17
CA ALA A 124 -23.82 23.85 -5.67
C ALA A 124 -23.61 25.02 -6.63
N GLN A 125 -24.70 25.68 -6.95
CA GLN A 125 -24.74 26.89 -7.75
C GLN A 125 -25.23 28.06 -6.90
N VAL A 126 -24.59 29.22 -7.03
CA VAL A 126 -24.98 30.46 -6.40
C VAL A 126 -25.18 31.47 -7.51
N PHE A 127 -26.30 32.12 -7.52
CA PHE A 127 -26.64 33.11 -8.56
C PHE A 127 -27.44 34.29 -7.99
N VAL A 128 -27.47 35.35 -8.71
CA VAL A 128 -28.26 36.56 -8.43
C VAL A 128 -29.65 36.38 -9.07
N PRO A 129 -30.72 36.16 -8.29
CA PRO A 129 -32.05 36.08 -8.87
C PRO A 129 -32.51 37.46 -9.37
N VAL A 130 -33.49 37.49 -10.26
CA VAL A 130 -34.16 38.75 -10.65
C VAL A 130 -34.82 39.34 -9.40
N GLN A 131 -34.40 40.54 -9.03
CA GLN A 131 -34.87 41.22 -7.81
C GLN A 131 -34.78 42.72 -7.93
N GLU A 132 -35.60 43.45 -7.15
CA GLU A 132 -35.41 44.86 -6.87
C GLU A 132 -34.41 45.02 -5.70
N VAL A 133 -33.41 45.89 -5.90
CA VAL A 133 -32.46 46.20 -4.84
C VAL A 133 -33.03 47.35 -3.99
N VAL A 134 -33.49 47.02 -2.78
CA VAL A 134 -34.01 48.00 -1.82
C VAL A 134 -32.96 48.23 -0.74
N ASP A 135 -32.63 49.48 -0.44
CA ASP A 135 -31.66 49.91 0.57
C ASP A 135 -30.27 49.22 0.46
N GLY A 136 -29.83 48.89 -0.77
CA GLY A 136 -28.54 48.23 -0.98
C GLY A 136 -28.46 46.77 -0.44
N ARG A 137 -29.60 46.13 -0.21
CA ARG A 137 -29.68 44.70 0.16
C ARG A 137 -29.83 43.86 -1.09
N VAL A 138 -29.02 42.81 -1.20
CA VAL A 138 -29.03 41.86 -2.31
C VAL A 138 -29.22 40.46 -1.80
N ARG A 139 -30.12 39.73 -2.44
CA ARG A 139 -30.29 38.30 -2.17
C ARG A 139 -29.51 37.48 -3.20
N LEU A 140 -28.73 36.53 -2.70
CA LEU A 140 -28.08 35.48 -3.49
C LEU A 140 -28.81 34.15 -3.25
N SER A 141 -29.25 33.50 -4.32
CA SER A 141 -29.93 32.22 -4.25
C SER A 141 -28.91 31.08 -4.42
N VAL A 142 -29.02 30.10 -3.55
CA VAL A 142 -28.19 28.90 -3.57
C VAL A 142 -29.05 27.69 -3.95
N VAL A 143 -28.59 26.95 -4.95
CA VAL A 143 -29.09 25.62 -5.33
C VAL A 143 -27.97 24.64 -5.04
N GLU A 144 -28.11 23.89 -3.94
CA GLU A 144 -27.03 23.03 -3.42
C GLU A 144 -26.81 21.74 -4.22
N GLY A 145 -27.68 21.43 -5.18
CA GLY A 145 -27.58 20.21 -5.97
C GLY A 145 -27.83 18.95 -5.11
N ARG A 146 -29.11 18.73 -4.77
CA ARG A 146 -29.51 17.59 -3.94
C ARG A 146 -29.48 16.29 -4.73
N LEU A 147 -29.15 15.18 -4.04
CA LEU A 147 -29.25 13.85 -4.61
C LEU A 147 -30.74 13.48 -4.80
N GLY A 148 -31.12 13.16 -6.01
CA GLY A 148 -32.41 12.59 -6.35
C GLY A 148 -32.43 11.07 -6.19
N ALA A 149 -32.82 10.37 -7.25
CA ALA A 149 -32.80 8.92 -7.26
C ALA A 149 -31.38 8.35 -7.39
N VAL A 150 -31.16 7.18 -6.77
CA VAL A 150 -29.96 6.37 -7.01
C VAL A 150 -30.38 5.12 -7.77
N ASP A 151 -30.09 5.08 -9.06
CA ASP A 151 -30.36 3.92 -9.89
C ASP A 151 -29.15 3.02 -10.01
N ILE A 152 -29.36 1.70 -9.80
CA ILE A 152 -28.29 0.70 -9.80
C ILE A 152 -28.57 -0.29 -10.93
N GLU A 153 -27.68 -0.40 -11.87
CA GLU A 153 -27.72 -1.36 -12.97
C GLU A 153 -26.58 -2.38 -12.80
N LEU A 154 -26.90 -3.65 -12.65
CA LEU A 154 -25.93 -4.74 -12.58
C LEU A 154 -25.84 -5.45 -13.94
N ALA A 155 -24.62 -5.65 -14.44
CA ALA A 155 -24.41 -6.57 -15.53
C ALA A 155 -24.78 -8.00 -15.10
N PRO A 156 -25.35 -8.83 -16.00
CA PRO A 156 -25.81 -10.18 -15.67
C PRO A 156 -24.73 -11.10 -15.08
N ASP A 157 -23.48 -10.86 -15.42
CA ASP A 157 -22.29 -11.62 -15.00
C ASP A 157 -21.52 -10.97 -13.85
N ALA A 158 -21.99 -9.84 -13.31
CA ALA A 158 -21.33 -9.16 -12.20
C ALA A 158 -21.43 -10.01 -10.92
N PRO A 159 -20.29 -10.44 -10.32
CA PRO A 159 -20.28 -11.36 -9.17
C PRO A 159 -20.53 -10.61 -7.85
N ILE A 160 -21.66 -9.92 -7.77
CA ILE A 160 -22.08 -9.15 -6.61
C ILE A 160 -23.60 -9.02 -6.55
N THR A 161 -24.16 -8.93 -5.35
CA THR A 161 -25.60 -8.72 -5.17
C THR A 161 -25.98 -7.24 -5.25
N ARG A 162 -27.16 -6.93 -5.80
CA ARG A 162 -27.72 -5.57 -5.84
C ARG A 162 -27.82 -4.96 -4.43
N GLU A 163 -28.18 -5.78 -3.44
CA GLU A 163 -28.26 -5.35 -2.05
C GLU A 163 -26.92 -4.83 -1.52
N ARG A 164 -25.82 -5.53 -1.81
CA ARG A 164 -24.49 -5.10 -1.37
C ARG A 164 -24.10 -3.77 -2.00
N VAL A 165 -24.35 -3.59 -3.28
CA VAL A 165 -24.11 -2.31 -3.97
C VAL A 165 -24.93 -1.21 -3.33
N ALA A 166 -26.27 -1.42 -3.17
CA ALA A 166 -27.16 -0.44 -2.59
C ALA A 166 -26.75 -0.02 -1.16
N ARG A 167 -26.41 -1.00 -0.31
CA ARG A 167 -25.95 -0.70 1.06
C ARG A 167 -24.58 -0.03 1.12
N THR A 168 -23.68 -0.30 0.17
CA THR A 168 -22.40 0.43 0.08
C THR A 168 -22.61 1.89 -0.33
N LEU A 169 -23.62 2.15 -1.17
CA LEU A 169 -24.01 3.50 -1.58
C LEU A 169 -24.91 4.21 -0.55
N ALA A 170 -25.36 3.56 0.51
CA ALA A 170 -26.32 4.12 1.47
C ALA A 170 -25.80 5.35 2.27
N ILE A 171 -24.50 5.63 2.22
CA ILE A 171 -23.94 6.90 2.71
C ILE A 171 -24.43 8.11 1.89
N LEU A 172 -24.88 7.86 0.65
CA LEU A 172 -25.46 8.84 -0.25
C LEU A 172 -26.98 8.87 -0.02
N GLU A 173 -27.44 9.84 0.77
CA GLU A 173 -28.84 9.94 1.17
C GLU A 173 -29.65 10.76 0.16
N PRO A 174 -30.67 10.18 -0.52
CA PRO A 174 -31.58 10.94 -1.36
C PRO A 174 -32.22 12.11 -0.62
N GLY A 175 -32.40 13.25 -1.30
CA GLY A 175 -32.93 14.49 -0.74
C GLY A 175 -31.90 15.38 -0.04
N LYS A 176 -30.71 14.88 0.31
CA LYS A 176 -29.62 15.69 0.86
C LYS A 176 -28.73 16.28 -0.23
N PRO A 177 -28.04 17.41 0.05
CA PRO A 177 -27.02 17.92 -0.85
C PRO A 177 -25.95 16.89 -1.11
N LEU A 178 -25.58 16.66 -2.39
CA LEU A 178 -24.59 15.66 -2.76
C LEU A 178 -23.17 16.15 -2.40
N ASN A 179 -22.59 15.56 -1.36
CA ASN A 179 -21.21 15.83 -0.99
C ASN A 179 -20.24 14.96 -1.82
N ASN A 180 -19.28 15.60 -2.46
CA ASN A 180 -18.31 14.94 -3.31
C ASN A 180 -17.38 13.97 -2.54
N HIS A 181 -17.11 14.24 -1.26
CA HIS A 181 -16.31 13.33 -0.43
C HIS A 181 -17.04 12.03 -0.15
N ASP A 182 -18.34 12.09 0.18
CA ASP A 182 -19.16 10.92 0.41
C ASP A 182 -19.38 10.12 -0.87
N TYR A 183 -19.64 10.83 -1.99
CA TYR A 183 -19.74 10.22 -3.30
C TYR A 183 -18.44 9.52 -3.71
N GLU A 184 -17.30 10.21 -3.59
CA GLU A 184 -15.99 9.65 -3.91
C GLU A 184 -15.69 8.41 -3.04
N ARG A 185 -15.94 8.51 -1.73
CA ARG A 185 -15.76 7.39 -0.79
C ARG A 185 -16.63 6.20 -1.18
N ALA A 186 -17.92 6.40 -1.45
CA ALA A 186 -18.85 5.34 -1.82
C ALA A 186 -18.39 4.62 -3.10
N MET A 187 -18.04 5.38 -4.14
CA MET A 187 -17.56 4.82 -5.41
C MET A 187 -16.22 4.10 -5.28
N LEU A 188 -15.31 4.61 -4.44
CA LEU A 188 -14.03 3.95 -4.18
C LEU A 188 -14.22 2.65 -3.38
N LEU A 189 -15.11 2.64 -2.38
CA LEU A 189 -15.43 1.41 -1.63
C LEU A 189 -16.06 0.34 -2.53
N LEU A 190 -16.89 0.72 -3.50
CA LEU A 190 -17.37 -0.21 -4.53
C LEU A 190 -16.22 -0.71 -5.42
N SER A 191 -15.34 0.18 -5.84
CA SER A 191 -14.18 -0.17 -6.70
C SER A 191 -13.17 -1.08 -5.98
N ASP A 192 -13.15 -1.07 -4.65
CA ASP A 192 -12.31 -1.95 -3.83
C ASP A 192 -12.83 -3.39 -3.76
N LEU A 193 -14.06 -3.65 -4.23
CA LEU A 193 -14.62 -4.99 -4.27
C LEU A 193 -14.09 -5.76 -5.48
N PRO A 194 -13.41 -6.89 -5.29
CA PRO A 194 -12.88 -7.69 -6.39
C PRO A 194 -13.95 -8.23 -7.34
N GLY A 195 -13.61 -8.34 -8.61
CA GLY A 195 -14.47 -8.96 -9.64
C GLY A 195 -15.47 -8.01 -10.28
N ILE A 196 -15.57 -6.76 -9.84
CA ILE A 196 -16.50 -5.77 -10.40
C ILE A 196 -15.80 -4.50 -10.88
N ARG A 197 -16.47 -3.78 -11.77
CA ARG A 197 -16.07 -2.45 -12.25
C ARG A 197 -17.26 -1.51 -12.15
N PRO A 198 -17.38 -0.71 -11.09
CA PRO A 198 -18.42 0.31 -10.99
C PRO A 198 -18.09 1.50 -11.89
N GLN A 199 -19.13 2.03 -12.55
CA GLN A 199 -19.15 3.28 -13.30
C GLN A 199 -20.35 4.09 -12.82
N SER A 200 -20.26 5.40 -12.82
CA SER A 200 -21.35 6.25 -12.39
C SER A 200 -21.47 7.49 -13.27
N ALA A 201 -22.71 7.94 -13.41
CA ALA A 201 -23.07 9.19 -14.07
C ALA A 201 -24.04 9.96 -13.19
N VAL A 202 -23.87 11.27 -13.12
CA VAL A 202 -24.80 12.19 -12.49
C VAL A 202 -25.53 12.93 -13.59
N SER A 203 -26.87 12.92 -13.54
CA SER A 203 -27.72 13.62 -14.50
C SER A 203 -28.68 14.55 -13.75
N PHE A 204 -29.20 15.58 -14.44
CA PHE A 204 -30.24 16.42 -13.86
C PHE A 204 -31.51 15.59 -13.65
N GLY A 205 -32.04 15.60 -12.43
CA GLY A 205 -33.29 14.94 -12.09
C GLY A 205 -34.51 15.74 -12.57
N GLY A 206 -35.68 15.07 -12.56
CA GLY A 206 -36.90 15.66 -13.04
C GLY A 206 -37.43 16.86 -12.22
N ALA A 207 -36.95 17.05 -10.98
CA ALA A 207 -37.27 18.19 -10.12
C ALA A 207 -36.12 19.20 -10.10
N SER A 208 -36.46 20.50 -10.06
CA SER A 208 -35.43 21.56 -10.03
C SER A 208 -34.50 21.43 -8.84
N GLY A 209 -33.19 21.42 -9.12
CA GLY A 209 -32.13 21.31 -8.11
C GLY A 209 -31.80 19.88 -7.65
N ASN A 210 -32.47 18.86 -8.18
CA ASN A 210 -32.14 17.46 -7.93
C ASN A 210 -31.17 16.93 -9.00
N ASN A 211 -30.33 15.99 -8.60
CA ASN A 211 -29.41 15.29 -9.49
C ASN A 211 -29.55 13.78 -9.23
N ASP A 212 -29.88 13.04 -10.27
CA ASP A 212 -30.00 11.59 -10.18
C ASP A 212 -28.64 10.93 -10.41
N LEU A 213 -28.33 9.90 -9.61
CA LEU A 213 -27.10 9.12 -9.71
C LEU A 213 -27.40 7.76 -10.33
N SER A 214 -26.87 7.51 -11.52
CA SER A 214 -26.88 6.18 -12.12
C SER A 214 -25.54 5.49 -11.84
N VAL A 215 -25.59 4.26 -11.29
CA VAL A 215 -24.42 3.42 -11.00
C VAL A 215 -24.55 2.10 -11.74
N ARG A 216 -23.69 1.92 -12.75
CA ARG A 216 -23.59 0.68 -13.51
C ARG A 216 -22.41 -0.15 -13.00
N VAL A 217 -22.65 -1.41 -12.66
CA VAL A 217 -21.64 -2.34 -12.16
C VAL A 217 -21.42 -3.44 -13.17
N GLY A 218 -20.30 -3.38 -13.87
CA GLY A 218 -19.84 -4.41 -14.80
C GLY A 218 -18.99 -5.48 -14.10
N ALA A 219 -18.83 -6.63 -14.74
CA ALA A 219 -17.91 -7.68 -14.32
C ALA A 219 -16.47 -7.38 -14.72
N GLN A 220 -15.54 -7.92 -13.94
CA GLN A 220 -14.12 -8.05 -14.31
C GLN A 220 -13.70 -9.52 -14.26
N ALA A 221 -12.56 -9.84 -14.89
CA ALA A 221 -11.99 -11.19 -14.84
C ALA A 221 -11.89 -11.67 -13.38
N ARG A 222 -12.62 -12.75 -13.08
CA ARG A 222 -12.69 -13.33 -11.72
C ARG A 222 -11.43 -14.12 -11.35
N LEU A 223 -10.78 -14.73 -12.33
CA LEU A 223 -9.57 -15.52 -12.15
C LEU A 223 -8.38 -14.79 -12.78
N LYS A 224 -7.33 -14.63 -12.01
CA LYS A 224 -6.05 -14.08 -12.45
C LYS A 224 -4.95 -15.04 -12.06
N TYR A 225 -4.13 -15.44 -13.02
CA TYR A 225 -2.99 -16.33 -12.79
C TYR A 225 -1.70 -15.56 -12.98
N GLY A 226 -0.67 -15.94 -12.27
CA GLY A 226 0.66 -15.40 -12.42
C GLY A 226 1.72 -16.46 -12.29
N LEU A 227 2.75 -16.36 -13.11
CA LEU A 227 3.99 -17.11 -12.98
C LEU A 227 5.13 -16.12 -12.81
N GLU A 228 6.02 -16.40 -11.87
CA GLU A 228 7.21 -15.61 -11.59
C GLU A 228 8.41 -16.54 -11.51
N LEU A 229 9.46 -16.21 -12.26
CA LEU A 229 10.77 -16.84 -12.19
C LEU A 229 11.76 -15.79 -11.70
N ASP A 230 12.53 -16.10 -10.66
CA ASP A 230 13.50 -15.19 -10.06
C ASP A 230 14.77 -15.91 -9.60
N ASP A 231 15.84 -15.15 -9.34
CA ASP A 231 17.08 -15.65 -8.74
C ASP A 231 17.27 -15.17 -7.29
N TYR A 232 16.19 -14.96 -6.57
CA TYR A 232 16.18 -14.45 -5.19
C TYR A 232 16.42 -15.54 -4.13
N GLY A 233 16.69 -16.77 -4.50
CA GLY A 233 17.16 -17.80 -3.59
C GLY A 233 18.63 -17.64 -3.24
N THR A 234 19.13 -18.49 -2.31
CA THR A 234 20.56 -18.55 -1.98
C THR A 234 21.20 -19.77 -2.64
N ARG A 235 22.55 -19.81 -2.65
CA ARG A 235 23.30 -20.95 -3.16
C ARG A 235 22.94 -22.25 -2.43
N ASP A 236 22.69 -22.14 -1.12
CA ASP A 236 22.55 -23.30 -0.24
C ASP A 236 21.12 -23.82 -0.16
N SER A 237 20.14 -23.07 -0.66
CA SER A 237 18.70 -23.42 -0.61
C SER A 237 17.99 -23.37 -1.96
N GLY A 238 18.77 -23.33 -3.05
CA GLY A 238 18.25 -23.20 -4.41
C GLY A 238 18.10 -21.75 -4.85
N ARG A 239 18.89 -21.36 -5.84
CA ARG A 239 19.04 -19.96 -6.27
C ARG A 239 17.85 -19.49 -7.11
N VAL A 240 17.50 -20.24 -8.13
CA VAL A 240 16.36 -19.93 -9.00
C VAL A 240 15.08 -20.45 -8.38
N ARG A 241 14.04 -19.61 -8.38
CA ARG A 241 12.74 -19.95 -7.81
C ARG A 241 11.65 -19.75 -8.85
N LEU A 242 10.70 -20.67 -8.87
CA LEU A 242 9.47 -20.57 -9.64
C LEU A 242 8.31 -20.38 -8.68
N THR A 243 7.54 -19.32 -8.89
CA THR A 243 6.34 -19.03 -8.10
C THR A 243 5.11 -19.02 -9.00
N GLY A 244 4.09 -19.77 -8.63
CA GLY A 244 2.75 -19.72 -9.20
C GLY A 244 1.79 -19.00 -8.27
N SER A 245 0.91 -18.18 -8.81
CA SER A 245 -0.14 -17.49 -8.06
C SER A 245 -1.48 -17.60 -8.77
N LEU A 246 -2.54 -17.70 -7.97
CA LEU A 246 -3.93 -17.67 -8.41
C LEU A 246 -4.69 -16.71 -7.50
N ARG A 247 -5.41 -15.77 -8.09
CA ARG A 247 -6.39 -14.92 -7.40
C ARG A 247 -7.77 -15.19 -7.96
N TRP A 248 -8.70 -15.54 -7.08
CA TRP A 248 -10.09 -15.72 -7.41
C TRP A 248 -10.93 -14.60 -6.76
N ALA A 249 -11.37 -13.66 -7.58
CA ALA A 249 -12.17 -12.52 -7.17
C ALA A 249 -13.63 -12.92 -7.02
N SER A 250 -14.24 -12.53 -5.92
CA SER A 250 -15.65 -12.77 -5.57
C SER A 250 -16.09 -14.24 -5.72
N PRO A 251 -15.37 -15.24 -5.14
CA PRO A 251 -15.82 -16.63 -5.21
C PRO A 251 -17.24 -16.84 -4.67
N PHE A 252 -17.64 -16.07 -3.65
CA PHE A 252 -18.97 -16.14 -3.02
C PHE A 252 -19.84 -14.92 -3.33
N GLU A 253 -19.53 -14.14 -4.37
CA GLU A 253 -20.31 -12.98 -4.85
C GLU A 253 -20.54 -11.88 -3.80
N ARG A 254 -19.57 -11.73 -2.89
CA ARG A 254 -19.61 -10.77 -1.78
C ARG A 254 -18.57 -9.66 -1.87
N GLY A 255 -17.79 -9.62 -2.97
CA GLY A 255 -16.61 -8.77 -3.05
C GLY A 255 -15.44 -9.30 -2.21
N ASP A 256 -15.39 -10.59 -2.03
CA ASP A 256 -14.38 -11.37 -1.34
C ASP A 256 -13.24 -11.79 -2.30
N ASN A 257 -12.17 -12.32 -1.74
CA ASN A 257 -10.99 -12.71 -2.52
C ASN A 257 -10.35 -13.96 -1.93
N LEU A 258 -10.03 -14.93 -2.78
CA LEU A 258 -9.24 -16.11 -2.44
C LEU A 258 -7.92 -16.04 -3.22
N ASP A 259 -6.80 -16.04 -2.49
CA ASP A 259 -5.46 -16.06 -3.06
C ASP A 259 -4.76 -17.37 -2.73
N LEU A 260 -4.15 -18.00 -3.74
CA LEU A 260 -3.25 -19.13 -3.61
C LEU A 260 -1.89 -18.75 -4.18
N ARG A 261 -0.82 -19.07 -3.43
CA ARG A 261 0.56 -18.90 -3.90
C ARG A 261 1.38 -20.12 -3.56
N VAL A 262 2.14 -20.61 -4.52
CA VAL A 262 3.08 -21.73 -4.36
C VAL A 262 4.42 -21.34 -4.95
N MET A 263 5.51 -21.74 -4.32
CA MET A 263 6.87 -21.48 -4.78
C MET A 263 7.75 -22.70 -4.55
N ALA A 264 8.61 -23.00 -5.51
CA ALA A 264 9.65 -23.99 -5.41
C ALA A 264 10.99 -23.39 -5.85
N ALA A 265 12.03 -23.64 -5.08
CA ALA A 265 13.40 -23.30 -5.46
C ALA A 265 14.07 -24.45 -6.22
N GLN A 266 15.11 -24.13 -6.95
CA GLN A 266 15.95 -25.10 -7.68
C GLN A 266 16.34 -26.29 -6.81
N GLY A 267 16.20 -27.51 -7.31
CA GLY A 267 16.46 -28.74 -6.58
C GLY A 267 15.44 -29.07 -5.48
N MET A 268 14.32 -28.34 -5.42
CA MET A 268 13.31 -28.46 -4.35
C MET A 268 13.83 -28.19 -2.94
N HIS A 269 15.02 -27.57 -2.82
CA HIS A 269 15.62 -27.25 -1.51
C HIS A 269 14.81 -26.26 -0.70
N THR A 270 13.93 -25.49 -1.33
CA THR A 270 12.94 -24.68 -0.62
C THR A 270 11.61 -24.78 -1.34
N ALA A 271 10.53 -25.03 -0.60
CA ALA A 271 9.17 -25.00 -1.06
C ALA A 271 8.30 -24.16 -0.13
N PHE A 272 7.39 -23.38 -0.69
CA PHE A 272 6.46 -22.53 0.05
C PHE A 272 5.07 -22.65 -0.56
N GLY A 273 4.05 -22.65 0.29
CA GLY A 273 2.65 -22.57 -0.11
C GLY A 273 1.87 -21.68 0.86
N ARG A 274 0.96 -20.86 0.31
CA ARG A 274 0.02 -20.05 1.09
C ARG A 274 -1.34 -20.07 0.44
N ILE A 275 -2.37 -20.20 1.24
CA ILE A 275 -3.77 -19.92 0.90
C ILE A 275 -4.27 -18.83 1.83
N SER A 276 -4.98 -17.85 1.31
CA SER A 276 -5.60 -16.80 2.11
C SER A 276 -6.94 -16.38 1.52
N TYR A 277 -7.86 -16.07 2.41
CA TYR A 277 -9.19 -15.59 2.08
C TYR A 277 -9.47 -14.28 2.78
N GLU A 278 -10.06 -13.33 2.08
CA GLU A 278 -10.45 -12.03 2.61
C GLU A 278 -11.87 -11.69 2.17
N SER A 279 -12.70 -11.19 3.08
CA SER A 279 -14.07 -10.80 2.81
C SER A 279 -14.40 -9.44 3.41
N PRO A 280 -15.18 -8.59 2.72
CA PRO A 280 -15.69 -7.37 3.31
C PRO A 280 -16.77 -7.69 4.35
N VAL A 281 -16.71 -6.98 5.48
CA VAL A 281 -17.68 -7.08 6.59
C VAL A 281 -18.43 -5.76 6.73
N GLY A 282 -19.74 -5.82 6.68
CA GLY A 282 -20.54 -4.59 6.58
C GLY A 282 -20.31 -3.88 5.24
N TYR A 283 -20.47 -2.55 5.23
CA TYR A 283 -20.48 -1.74 4.02
C TYR A 283 -19.57 -0.51 4.10
N SER A 284 -18.92 -0.30 5.25
CA SER A 284 -18.03 0.85 5.53
C SER A 284 -16.60 0.67 5.02
N GLY A 285 -16.30 -0.48 4.38
CA GLY A 285 -14.97 -0.82 3.87
C GLY A 285 -14.13 -1.68 4.82
N LEU A 286 -14.68 -2.15 5.97
CA LEU A 286 -13.98 -3.14 6.80
C LEU A 286 -13.82 -4.45 6.04
N ARG A 287 -12.60 -4.98 6.04
CA ARG A 287 -12.26 -6.29 5.47
C ARG A 287 -11.64 -7.16 6.55
N LEU A 288 -12.10 -8.41 6.66
CA LEU A 288 -11.48 -9.43 7.50
C LEU A 288 -10.86 -10.49 6.61
N GLY A 289 -9.67 -10.93 6.97
CA GLY A 289 -8.94 -11.95 6.25
C GLY A 289 -8.32 -12.97 7.18
N GLY A 290 -7.91 -14.10 6.60
CA GLY A 290 -7.13 -15.11 7.27
C GLY A 290 -6.33 -15.92 6.27
N GLY A 291 -5.23 -16.51 6.73
CA GLY A 291 -4.34 -17.26 5.87
C GLY A 291 -3.63 -18.40 6.58
N LEU A 292 -3.25 -19.40 5.79
CA LEU A 292 -2.40 -20.51 6.20
C LEU A 292 -1.20 -20.56 5.24
N ALA A 293 0.00 -20.64 5.80
CA ALA A 293 1.21 -20.79 5.01
C ALA A 293 2.10 -21.90 5.57
N ARG A 294 2.82 -22.55 4.67
CA ARG A 294 3.85 -23.53 4.99
C ARG A 294 5.09 -23.28 4.16
N VAL A 295 6.24 -23.28 4.81
CA VAL A 295 7.55 -23.28 4.19
C VAL A 295 8.32 -24.51 4.63
N GLN A 296 9.03 -25.11 3.70
CA GLN A 296 9.99 -26.19 3.96
C GLN A 296 11.30 -25.82 3.31
N TYR A 297 12.41 -26.16 3.96
CA TYR A 297 13.72 -25.93 3.39
C TYR A 297 14.70 -27.04 3.81
N GLU A 298 15.68 -27.23 2.94
CA GLU A 298 16.89 -28.03 3.16
C GLU A 298 18.09 -27.16 2.76
N LEU A 299 19.12 -27.13 3.59
CA LEU A 299 20.33 -26.38 3.31
C LEU A 299 21.46 -27.31 2.84
N GLY A 300 21.97 -27.00 1.66
CA GLY A 300 23.12 -27.66 1.04
C GLY A 300 24.44 -26.92 1.29
N GLY A 301 25.34 -27.02 0.33
CA GLY A 301 26.63 -26.32 0.36
C GLY A 301 27.49 -26.70 1.57
N PRO A 302 28.10 -25.74 2.28
CA PRO A 302 28.92 -26.00 3.45
C PRO A 302 28.18 -26.67 4.60
N PHE A 303 26.86 -26.61 4.62
CA PHE A 303 25.98 -27.15 5.66
C PHE A 303 25.50 -28.58 5.38
N ALA A 304 25.65 -29.08 4.16
CA ALA A 304 25.21 -30.40 3.72
C ALA A 304 25.63 -31.55 4.68
N PRO A 305 26.83 -31.54 5.30
CA PRO A 305 27.22 -32.60 6.23
C PRO A 305 26.30 -32.70 7.46
N LEU A 306 25.66 -31.62 7.89
CA LEU A 306 24.73 -31.61 9.03
C LEU A 306 23.29 -31.99 8.64
N LYS A 307 23.00 -32.09 7.33
CA LYS A 307 21.65 -32.31 6.77
C LYS A 307 20.57 -31.45 7.46
N PRO A 308 20.74 -30.12 7.41
CA PRO A 308 19.80 -29.24 8.09
C PRO A 308 18.53 -29.10 7.27
N THR A 309 17.40 -29.40 7.89
CA THR A 309 16.06 -29.24 7.32
C THR A 309 15.19 -28.40 8.25
N GLY A 310 14.21 -27.72 7.69
CA GLY A 310 13.27 -26.96 8.50
C GLY A 310 11.88 -26.86 7.91
N VAL A 311 10.92 -26.68 8.80
CA VAL A 311 9.51 -26.49 8.48
C VAL A 311 8.95 -25.34 9.30
N GLY A 312 8.34 -24.37 8.63
CA GLY A 312 7.56 -23.31 9.23
C GLY A 312 6.10 -23.41 8.82
N ASN A 313 5.18 -23.40 9.78
CA ASN A 313 3.74 -23.26 9.55
C ASN A 313 3.27 -21.97 10.19
N VAL A 314 2.50 -21.19 9.43
CA VAL A 314 1.96 -19.90 9.88
C VAL A 314 0.45 -19.90 9.66
N ALA A 315 -0.28 -19.49 10.69
CA ALA A 315 -1.70 -19.17 10.61
C ALA A 315 -1.90 -17.73 11.05
N ASP A 316 -2.69 -16.97 10.31
CA ASP A 316 -2.97 -15.57 10.61
C ASP A 316 -4.43 -15.21 10.40
N LEU A 317 -4.89 -14.23 11.19
CA LEU A 317 -6.13 -13.49 11.00
C LEU A 317 -5.78 -12.01 10.90
N SER A 318 -6.44 -11.30 10.02
CA SER A 318 -6.16 -9.88 9.77
C SER A 318 -7.41 -9.07 9.55
N PHE A 319 -7.32 -7.77 9.78
CA PHE A 319 -8.31 -6.83 9.34
C PHE A 319 -7.69 -5.61 8.67
N SER A 320 -8.47 -4.95 7.82
CA SER A 320 -8.14 -3.66 7.20
C SER A 320 -9.38 -2.78 7.17
N TYR A 321 -9.23 -1.52 7.62
CA TYR A 321 -10.31 -0.54 7.64
C TYR A 321 -9.83 0.80 7.07
N PRO A 322 -10.50 1.37 6.02
CA PRO A 322 -10.15 2.66 5.45
C PRO A 322 -10.64 3.80 6.35
N LEU A 323 -9.72 4.44 7.09
CA LEU A 323 -9.98 5.66 7.86
C LEU A 323 -10.22 6.85 6.90
N ILE A 324 -9.36 6.97 5.88
CA ILE A 324 -9.47 7.93 4.78
C ILE A 324 -9.45 7.14 3.48
N ARG A 325 -10.45 7.36 2.61
CA ARG A 325 -10.52 6.72 1.30
C ARG A 325 -10.92 7.75 0.26
N GLN A 326 -9.93 8.31 -0.44
CA GLN A 326 -10.05 9.34 -1.46
C GLN A 326 -9.14 8.99 -2.65
N ARG A 327 -9.35 9.60 -3.82
CA ARG A 327 -8.54 9.35 -5.03
C ARG A 327 -7.06 9.68 -4.83
N THR A 328 -6.78 10.70 -4.05
CA THR A 328 -5.42 11.20 -3.85
C THR A 328 -4.81 10.83 -2.51
N THR A 329 -5.63 10.52 -1.49
CA THR A 329 -5.16 10.28 -0.13
C THR A 329 -5.90 9.10 0.49
N ASN A 330 -5.16 8.12 0.98
CA ASN A 330 -5.70 6.95 1.65
C ASN A 330 -5.00 6.74 2.99
N LEU A 331 -5.75 6.35 4.00
CA LEU A 331 -5.24 5.93 5.30
C LEU A 331 -6.01 4.69 5.75
N PHE A 332 -5.30 3.60 5.95
CA PHE A 332 -5.88 2.34 6.43
C PHE A 332 -5.35 2.03 7.83
N LEU A 333 -6.25 1.61 8.70
CA LEU A 333 -5.92 0.90 9.93
C LEU A 333 -5.87 -0.59 9.61
N ARG A 334 -4.79 -1.27 10.01
CA ARG A 334 -4.58 -2.69 9.78
C ARG A 334 -4.24 -3.40 11.08
N GLY A 335 -4.73 -4.62 11.24
CA GLY A 335 -4.34 -5.47 12.35
C GLY A 335 -4.10 -6.89 11.91
N VAL A 336 -3.26 -7.61 12.65
CA VAL A 336 -2.95 -9.02 12.42
C VAL A 336 -2.76 -9.73 13.75
N VAL A 337 -3.25 -10.96 13.82
CA VAL A 337 -2.94 -11.92 14.89
C VAL A 337 -2.37 -13.13 14.20
N ASP A 338 -1.21 -13.62 14.64
CA ASP A 338 -0.54 -14.76 14.03
C ASP A 338 -0.04 -15.80 15.04
N ASP A 339 0.10 -17.05 14.55
CA ASP A 339 0.74 -18.19 15.21
C ASP A 339 1.71 -18.84 14.22
N LYS A 340 3.00 -18.83 14.57
CA LYS A 340 4.09 -19.36 13.77
C LYS A 340 4.73 -20.52 14.51
N ARG A 341 4.76 -21.70 13.90
CA ARG A 341 5.38 -22.90 14.44
C ARG A 341 6.55 -23.30 13.58
N LEU A 342 7.74 -23.25 14.16
CA LEU A 342 9.01 -23.49 13.49
C LEU A 342 9.65 -24.74 14.03
N THR A 343 10.17 -25.59 13.15
CA THR A 343 10.92 -26.79 13.50
C THR A 343 12.15 -26.84 12.63
N ASP A 344 13.32 -26.84 13.25
CA ASP A 344 14.62 -26.97 12.59
C ASP A 344 15.25 -28.29 13.05
N ARG A 345 15.76 -29.10 12.12
CA ARG A 345 16.38 -30.40 12.37
C ARG A 345 17.78 -30.42 11.79
N PHE A 346 18.68 -31.00 12.51
CA PHE A 346 20.05 -31.32 12.10
C PHE A 346 20.19 -32.85 12.16
N GLU A 347 19.80 -33.51 11.07
CA GLU A 347 19.62 -34.97 11.04
C GLU A 347 20.90 -35.73 11.35
N ALA A 348 22.06 -35.25 10.87
CA ALA A 348 23.35 -35.88 11.09
C ALA A 348 23.75 -35.98 12.59
N VAL A 349 23.22 -35.11 13.44
CA VAL A 349 23.50 -35.06 14.88
C VAL A 349 22.28 -35.33 15.74
N GLY A 350 21.15 -35.71 15.14
CA GLY A 350 19.90 -36.01 15.82
C GLY A 350 19.31 -34.86 16.65
N PHE A 351 19.65 -33.61 16.29
CA PHE A 351 19.21 -32.42 17.01
C PHE A 351 17.99 -31.76 16.37
N THR A 352 16.99 -31.45 17.19
CA THR A 352 15.76 -30.76 16.70
C THR A 352 15.39 -29.62 17.63
N THR A 353 15.20 -28.43 17.06
CA THR A 353 14.65 -27.27 17.77
C THR A 353 13.20 -27.05 17.35
N ARG A 354 12.31 -26.84 18.32
CA ARG A 354 10.91 -26.46 18.09
C ARG A 354 10.61 -25.14 18.76
N LYS A 355 10.12 -24.20 17.96
CA LYS A 355 9.79 -22.85 18.41
C LYS A 355 8.36 -22.50 18.03
N ARG A 356 7.72 -21.68 18.84
CA ARG A 356 6.43 -21.09 18.53
C ARG A 356 6.51 -19.59 18.77
N ILE A 357 6.10 -18.80 17.79
CA ILE A 357 5.93 -17.35 17.92
C ILE A 357 4.45 -17.07 17.71
N HIS A 358 3.83 -16.38 18.65
CA HIS A 358 2.47 -15.87 18.50
C HIS A 358 2.44 -14.38 18.85
N GLY A 359 1.62 -13.62 18.18
CA GLY A 359 1.60 -12.19 18.42
C GLY A 359 0.44 -11.45 17.77
N VAL A 360 0.41 -10.17 18.06
CA VAL A 360 -0.56 -9.22 17.53
C VAL A 360 0.17 -8.00 17.01
N GLY A 361 -0.22 -7.55 15.82
CA GLY A 361 0.27 -6.34 15.18
C GLY A 361 -0.86 -5.36 14.93
N LEU A 362 -0.60 -4.07 15.14
CA LEU A 362 -1.46 -2.97 14.74
C LEU A 362 -0.65 -1.99 13.92
N GLY A 363 -1.21 -1.50 12.82
CA GLY A 363 -0.49 -0.64 11.89
C GLY A 363 -1.36 0.35 11.16
N LEU A 364 -0.70 1.34 10.60
CA LEU A 364 -1.27 2.35 9.72
C LEU A 364 -0.56 2.28 8.37
N ALA A 365 -1.36 2.32 7.30
CA ALA A 365 -0.85 2.44 5.93
C ALA A 365 -1.41 3.71 5.31
N PHE A 366 -0.53 4.63 4.95
CA PHE A 366 -0.85 5.92 4.35
C PHE A 366 -0.32 5.97 2.92
N GLU A 367 -1.13 6.50 2.02
CA GLU A 367 -0.78 6.72 0.61
C GLU A 367 -1.29 8.09 0.17
N ARG A 368 -0.45 8.82 -0.56
CA ARG A 368 -0.82 10.12 -1.10
C ARG A 368 -0.20 10.38 -2.47
N ARG A 369 -1.04 10.85 -3.38
CA ARG A 369 -0.60 11.50 -4.63
C ARG A 369 -0.71 13.00 -4.46
N ASP A 370 0.33 13.73 -4.82
CA ASP A 370 0.37 15.18 -4.71
C ASP A 370 1.02 15.82 -5.95
N ARG A 371 0.96 17.16 -6.02
CA ARG A 371 1.54 17.96 -7.12
C ARG A 371 2.83 18.69 -6.72
N TRP A 372 3.35 18.43 -5.53
CA TRP A 372 4.55 19.10 -5.04
C TRP A 372 5.77 18.72 -5.91
N GLY A 373 6.56 19.75 -6.32
CA GLY A 373 7.81 19.59 -7.07
C GLY A 373 7.68 18.81 -8.40
N GLY A 374 6.56 19.00 -9.15
CA GLY A 374 6.29 18.25 -10.38
C GLY A 374 5.37 17.04 -10.19
N GLY A 375 4.93 16.81 -8.95
CA GLY A 375 4.05 15.71 -8.59
C GLY A 375 4.78 14.48 -8.08
N GLY A 376 4.07 13.66 -7.28
CA GLY A 376 4.64 12.46 -6.74
C GLY A 376 3.64 11.55 -6.05
N TYR A 377 4.14 10.39 -5.63
CA TYR A 377 3.41 9.41 -4.85
C TYR A 377 4.22 9.07 -3.61
N THR A 378 3.59 9.17 -2.44
CA THR A 378 4.17 8.84 -1.14
C THR A 378 3.41 7.67 -0.53
N SER A 379 4.10 6.68 0.00
CA SER A 379 3.55 5.62 0.84
C SER A 379 4.31 5.54 2.15
N LEU A 380 3.57 5.37 3.26
CA LEU A 380 4.11 5.18 4.60
C LEU A 380 3.39 4.00 5.23
N ASN A 381 4.12 3.06 5.80
CA ASN A 381 3.58 1.97 6.59
C ASN A 381 4.27 1.96 7.94
N ALA A 382 3.49 1.94 9.02
CA ALA A 382 3.96 1.82 10.39
C ALA A 382 3.25 0.65 11.05
N GLN A 383 3.98 -0.23 11.71
CA GLN A 383 3.41 -1.35 12.45
C GLN A 383 4.09 -1.53 13.80
N LEU A 384 3.31 -1.59 14.84
CA LEU A 384 3.72 -2.06 16.16
C LEU A 384 3.27 -3.50 16.32
N TYR A 385 4.21 -4.40 16.58
CA TYR A 385 3.95 -5.82 16.78
C TYR A 385 4.42 -6.25 18.16
N ARG A 386 3.55 -6.91 18.92
CA ARG A 386 3.88 -7.55 20.20
C ARG A 386 3.75 -9.04 20.05
N GLY A 387 4.86 -9.75 20.23
CA GLY A 387 4.95 -11.18 20.08
C GLY A 387 5.56 -11.87 21.32
N ARG A 388 5.42 -13.17 21.37
CA ARG A 388 6.08 -14.04 22.34
C ARG A 388 6.69 -15.24 21.62
N LEU A 389 7.97 -15.47 21.86
CA LEU A 389 8.70 -16.66 21.43
C LEU A 389 8.71 -17.68 22.54
N ASP A 390 8.29 -18.90 22.26
CA ASP A 390 8.39 -20.07 23.13
C ASP A 390 9.28 -21.13 22.47
N ILE A 391 10.47 -21.38 23.05
CA ILE A 391 11.36 -22.47 22.68
C ILE A 391 10.94 -23.70 23.47
N ARG A 392 10.48 -24.73 22.75
CA ARG A 392 9.78 -25.86 23.40
C ARG A 392 10.68 -26.92 23.97
N ASP A 393 11.84 -27.16 23.34
CA ASP A 393 12.80 -28.14 23.84
C ASP A 393 13.73 -27.54 24.90
N ALA A 394 13.99 -28.29 25.97
CA ALA A 394 14.75 -27.83 27.13
C ALA A 394 16.21 -27.52 26.77
N PHE A 395 16.80 -28.28 25.86
CA PHE A 395 18.18 -28.10 25.44
C PHE A 395 18.36 -26.79 24.68
N SER A 396 17.55 -26.53 23.65
CA SER A 396 17.61 -25.27 22.91
C SER A 396 17.30 -24.07 23.80
N ARG A 397 16.38 -24.21 24.76
CA ARG A 397 16.04 -23.15 25.72
C ARG A 397 17.21 -22.83 26.63
N PHE A 398 17.93 -23.86 27.13
CA PHE A 398 19.12 -23.67 27.96
C PHE A 398 20.20 -22.88 27.17
N PHE A 399 20.44 -23.27 25.94
CA PHE A 399 21.43 -22.57 25.08
C PHE A 399 20.98 -21.22 24.54
N ASP A 400 19.70 -20.89 24.55
CA ASP A 400 19.21 -19.54 24.25
C ASP A 400 19.52 -18.55 25.37
N GLN A 401 19.63 -19.01 26.61
CA GLN A 401 19.83 -18.15 27.77
C GLN A 401 21.31 -17.76 27.98
N PRO A 402 21.58 -16.53 28.51
CA PRO A 402 22.92 -16.14 28.93
C PRO A 402 23.49 -17.14 29.97
N PRO A 403 24.81 -17.42 29.97
CA PRO A 403 25.85 -16.77 29.14
C PRO A 403 26.02 -17.43 27.76
N PHE A 404 25.28 -18.50 27.43
CA PHE A 404 25.48 -19.27 26.20
C PHE A 404 24.81 -18.61 24.98
N GLY A 405 23.61 -18.07 25.14
CA GLY A 405 22.80 -17.47 24.09
C GLY A 405 22.47 -15.99 24.35
N TYR A 406 21.57 -15.48 23.52
CA TYR A 406 21.19 -14.07 23.52
C TYR A 406 19.85 -13.80 24.20
N GLY A 407 19.21 -14.81 24.81
CA GLY A 407 17.96 -14.66 25.55
C GLY A 407 16.79 -14.23 24.67
N THR A 408 16.58 -14.90 23.55
CA THR A 408 15.51 -14.54 22.60
C THR A 408 14.13 -14.95 23.10
N GLN A 409 14.05 -16.01 23.92
CA GLN A 409 12.79 -16.51 24.48
C GLN A 409 12.01 -15.45 25.26
N GLY A 410 10.69 -15.50 25.17
CA GLY A 410 9.76 -14.64 25.92
C GLY A 410 9.13 -13.55 25.06
N GLY A 411 8.47 -12.60 25.75
CA GLY A 411 7.76 -11.50 25.09
C GLY A 411 8.70 -10.48 24.48
N PHE A 412 8.34 -9.97 23.31
CA PHE A 412 9.04 -8.88 22.63
C PHE A 412 8.05 -7.93 21.97
N THR A 413 8.51 -6.72 21.74
CA THR A 413 7.79 -5.72 20.93
C THR A 413 8.73 -5.24 19.83
N LYS A 414 8.22 -5.05 18.63
CA LYS A 414 8.97 -4.43 17.53
C LYS A 414 8.16 -3.38 16.80
N LEU A 415 8.80 -2.28 16.45
CA LEU A 415 8.28 -1.25 15.57
C LEU A 415 8.92 -1.43 14.19
N THR A 416 8.10 -1.44 13.16
CA THR A 416 8.55 -1.46 11.76
C THR A 416 7.97 -0.24 11.06
N LEU A 417 8.82 0.55 10.40
CA LEU A 417 8.43 1.68 9.57
C LEU A 417 8.94 1.46 8.15
N GLN A 418 8.11 1.77 7.17
CA GLN A 418 8.49 1.76 5.76
C GLN A 418 7.97 3.05 5.13
N ALA A 419 8.81 3.71 4.37
CA ALA A 419 8.47 4.93 3.64
C ALA A 419 8.98 4.81 2.21
N ALA A 420 8.18 5.25 1.26
CA ALA A 420 8.62 5.38 -0.13
C ALA A 420 8.04 6.65 -0.75
N ARG A 421 8.84 7.29 -1.60
CA ARG A 421 8.41 8.41 -2.43
C ARG A 421 8.92 8.25 -3.86
N LEU A 422 8.00 8.32 -4.80
CA LEU A 422 8.29 8.55 -6.21
C LEU A 422 8.04 10.02 -6.52
N GLN A 423 9.08 10.76 -6.89
CA GLN A 423 9.03 12.17 -7.22
C GLN A 423 9.31 12.36 -8.72
N TYR A 424 8.41 13.00 -9.45
CA TYR A 424 8.67 13.40 -10.82
C TYR A 424 9.52 14.67 -10.81
N LEU A 425 10.68 14.63 -11.45
CA LEU A 425 11.62 15.76 -11.55
C LEU A 425 11.50 16.48 -12.91
N ALA A 426 11.22 15.70 -13.94
CA ALA A 426 11.04 16.15 -15.32
C ALA A 426 10.20 15.11 -16.09
N PRO A 427 9.71 15.40 -17.30
CA PRO A 427 8.84 14.49 -18.07
C PRO A 427 9.43 13.08 -18.29
N LYS A 428 10.75 12.97 -18.32
CA LYS A 428 11.46 11.69 -18.48
C LYS A 428 12.44 11.38 -17.35
N LEU A 429 12.24 11.97 -16.18
CA LEU A 429 13.12 11.75 -15.03
C LEU A 429 12.32 11.72 -13.75
N SER A 430 12.49 10.65 -12.98
CA SER A 430 11.91 10.55 -11.65
C SER A 430 12.93 10.01 -10.65
N LEU A 431 12.77 10.43 -9.40
CA LEU A 431 13.56 9.98 -8.26
C LEU A 431 12.67 9.11 -7.37
N PHE A 432 13.08 7.88 -7.14
CA PHE A 432 12.48 7.04 -6.13
C PHE A 432 13.37 7.02 -4.89
N LEU A 433 12.77 7.27 -3.74
CA LEU A 433 13.39 7.18 -2.43
C LEU A 433 12.63 6.14 -1.61
N GLY A 434 13.34 5.19 -1.03
CA GLY A 434 12.79 4.18 -0.14
C GLY A 434 13.54 4.15 1.18
N ALA A 435 12.85 3.92 2.29
CA ALA A 435 13.44 3.74 3.60
C ALA A 435 12.66 2.69 4.40
N GLY A 436 13.38 1.88 5.17
CA GLY A 436 12.85 0.93 6.12
C GLY A 436 13.57 1.04 7.45
N LEU A 437 12.86 0.88 8.56
CA LEU A 437 13.40 0.88 9.91
C LEU A 437 12.76 -0.25 10.70
N GLN A 438 13.55 -0.95 11.49
CA GLN A 438 13.09 -1.85 12.56
C GLN A 438 13.75 -1.49 13.87
N ARG A 439 12.94 -1.47 14.95
CA ARG A 439 13.42 -1.37 16.33
C ARG A 439 12.75 -2.45 17.16
N ALA A 440 13.56 -3.15 17.95
CA ALA A 440 13.10 -4.21 18.84
C ALA A 440 13.25 -3.81 20.31
N SER A 441 12.50 -4.43 21.21
CA SER A 441 12.61 -4.21 22.65
C SER A 441 13.61 -5.16 23.33
N LYS A 442 14.06 -6.18 22.60
CA LYS A 442 15.02 -7.21 23.04
C LYS A 442 15.57 -7.97 21.86
N ASN A 443 16.51 -8.87 22.11
CA ASN A 443 17.02 -9.79 21.12
C ASN A 443 15.92 -10.67 20.54
N LEU A 444 15.81 -10.72 19.21
CA LEU A 444 14.79 -11.42 18.46
C LEU A 444 15.30 -12.79 17.98
N ASP A 445 14.38 -13.72 17.80
CA ASP A 445 14.64 -14.90 16.97
C ASP A 445 14.96 -14.48 15.54
N ALA A 446 15.78 -15.25 14.85
CA ALA A 446 16.18 -14.95 13.46
C ALA A 446 14.99 -14.75 12.51
N TYR A 447 13.87 -15.43 12.77
CA TYR A 447 12.63 -15.26 12.02
C TYR A 447 12.01 -13.85 12.15
N GLU A 448 12.30 -13.12 13.21
CA GLU A 448 11.78 -11.77 13.47
C GLU A 448 12.76 -10.62 13.16
N LYS A 449 14.01 -10.92 12.74
CA LYS A 449 15.04 -9.95 12.41
C LYS A 449 14.85 -9.32 11.03
N LEU A 450 15.36 -8.12 10.84
CA LEU A 450 15.43 -7.42 9.55
C LEU A 450 16.65 -7.90 8.74
N SER A 451 16.46 -8.29 7.48
CA SER A 451 17.56 -8.61 6.55
C SER A 451 18.06 -7.36 5.84
N LEU A 452 19.35 -7.07 5.93
CA LEU A 452 19.98 -5.90 5.32
C LEU A 452 20.45 -6.13 3.87
N GLY A 453 20.63 -7.39 3.43
CA GLY A 453 21.04 -7.74 2.06
C GLY A 453 19.89 -8.31 1.23
N GLY A 454 20.03 -8.23 -0.08
CA GLY A 454 19.09 -8.80 -1.05
C GLY A 454 18.42 -7.78 -1.98
N PRO A 455 17.58 -8.24 -2.91
CA PRO A 455 16.99 -7.41 -3.97
C PRO A 455 16.01 -6.33 -3.46
N LYS A 456 15.48 -6.47 -2.22
CA LYS A 456 14.61 -5.49 -1.55
C LYS A 456 15.32 -4.69 -0.45
N ALA A 457 16.64 -4.82 -0.35
CA ALA A 457 17.49 -4.15 0.62
C ALA A 457 18.76 -3.66 -0.09
N VAL A 458 19.98 -3.97 0.41
CA VAL A 458 21.20 -3.62 -0.30
C VAL A 458 21.50 -4.68 -1.36
N ARG A 459 21.23 -4.35 -2.63
CA ARG A 459 21.27 -5.27 -3.79
C ARG A 459 22.68 -5.82 -4.10
N ALA A 460 23.72 -5.21 -3.58
CA ALA A 460 25.07 -5.69 -3.75
C ALA A 460 25.43 -6.92 -2.88
N TYR A 461 24.52 -7.35 -2.01
CA TYR A 461 24.72 -8.45 -1.06
C TYR A 461 23.63 -9.52 -1.20
N ALA A 462 23.93 -10.74 -0.71
CA ALA A 462 22.97 -11.85 -0.72
C ALA A 462 21.78 -11.58 0.23
N ILE A 463 20.68 -12.28 -0.01
CA ILE A 463 19.58 -12.35 0.96
C ILE A 463 20.11 -13.03 2.23
N GLY A 464 19.80 -12.46 3.40
CA GLY A 464 20.27 -13.01 4.68
C GLY A 464 21.74 -12.72 4.99
N GLU A 465 22.42 -11.84 4.21
CA GLU A 465 23.81 -11.43 4.47
C GLU A 465 24.03 -10.97 5.91
N VAL A 466 23.12 -10.14 6.42
CA VAL A 466 23.06 -9.73 7.82
C VAL A 466 21.61 -9.66 8.27
N LEU A 467 21.32 -10.26 9.41
CA LEU A 467 20.04 -10.19 10.10
C LEU A 467 20.22 -9.36 11.38
N VAL A 468 19.40 -8.32 11.54
CA VAL A 468 19.52 -7.36 12.63
C VAL A 468 18.22 -7.25 13.43
N ASP A 469 18.34 -7.02 14.74
CA ASP A 469 17.23 -6.70 15.62
C ASP A 469 16.80 -5.24 15.42
N ASP A 470 17.78 -4.36 15.38
CA ASP A 470 17.65 -2.92 15.18
C ASP A 470 18.41 -2.49 13.93
N GLY A 471 17.75 -1.79 13.04
CA GLY A 471 18.43 -1.33 11.83
C GLY A 471 17.55 -0.57 10.87
N TRP A 472 18.19 -0.01 9.86
CA TRP A 472 17.54 0.70 8.78
C TRP A 472 18.13 0.33 7.41
N ILE A 473 17.32 0.52 6.40
CA ILE A 473 17.66 0.37 4.99
C ILE A 473 17.19 1.63 4.28
N ALA A 474 17.98 2.14 3.35
CA ALA A 474 17.62 3.25 2.48
C ALA A 474 18.04 2.95 1.04
N THR A 475 17.23 3.37 0.08
CA THR A 475 17.51 3.30 -1.34
C THR A 475 17.13 4.60 -2.03
N ALA A 476 17.95 5.00 -3.00
CA ALA A 476 17.66 6.09 -3.91
C ALA A 476 17.86 5.60 -5.34
N GLU A 477 16.86 5.84 -6.21
CA GLU A 477 16.93 5.44 -7.62
C GLU A 477 16.56 6.61 -8.52
N LEU A 478 17.45 6.94 -9.43
CA LEU A 478 17.17 7.87 -10.52
C LEU A 478 16.68 7.07 -11.72
N ARG A 479 15.44 7.29 -12.13
CA ARG A 479 14.74 6.50 -13.16
C ARG A 479 14.50 7.32 -14.41
N HIS A 480 14.80 6.72 -15.56
CA HIS A 480 14.61 7.33 -16.87
C HIS A 480 13.84 6.36 -17.79
N PRO A 481 12.60 6.68 -18.19
CA PRO A 481 11.87 5.89 -19.18
C PRO A 481 12.53 6.04 -20.55
N LEU A 482 13.00 4.94 -21.11
CA LEU A 482 13.54 4.86 -22.48
C LEU A 482 12.40 4.93 -23.50
N ASN A 483 11.31 4.24 -23.19
CA ASN A 483 10.06 4.21 -23.95
C ASN A 483 8.89 3.82 -23.04
N ALA A 484 7.71 3.56 -23.61
CA ALA A 484 6.50 3.20 -22.85
C ALA A 484 6.63 1.86 -22.08
N GLN A 485 7.58 1.00 -22.43
CA GLN A 485 7.75 -0.34 -21.87
C GLN A 485 9.01 -0.48 -21.02
N ALA A 486 10.05 0.33 -21.26
CA ALA A 486 11.36 0.17 -20.67
C ALA A 486 11.77 1.40 -19.85
N THR A 487 12.20 1.18 -18.61
CA THR A 487 12.77 2.19 -17.72
C THR A 487 14.14 1.75 -17.25
N LEU A 488 15.16 2.55 -17.54
CA LEU A 488 16.50 2.41 -17.00
C LEU A 488 16.57 3.15 -15.65
N PHE A 489 17.30 2.60 -14.70
CA PHE A 489 17.54 3.28 -13.43
C PHE A 489 18.95 3.06 -12.92
N ALA A 490 19.50 4.10 -12.28
CA ALA A 490 20.70 4.02 -11.46
C ALA A 490 20.30 4.09 -10.00
N PHE A 491 20.98 3.34 -9.13
CA PHE A 491 20.61 3.28 -7.73
C PHE A 491 21.78 3.30 -6.77
N TYR A 492 21.49 3.74 -5.55
CA TYR A 492 22.36 3.64 -4.39
C TYR A 492 21.55 3.09 -3.22
N ASP A 493 22.07 2.01 -2.60
CA ASP A 493 21.50 1.36 -1.44
C ASP A 493 22.44 1.49 -0.25
N ALA A 494 21.88 1.73 0.93
CA ALA A 494 22.61 1.76 2.19
C ALA A 494 21.78 1.10 3.29
N ALA A 495 22.43 0.41 4.20
CA ALA A 495 21.82 -0.17 5.39
C ALA A 495 22.81 -0.19 6.55
N HIS A 496 22.28 -0.12 7.75
CA HIS A 496 23.04 -0.29 8.98
C HIS A 496 22.15 -0.93 10.03
N GLY A 497 22.74 -1.75 10.90
CA GLY A 497 22.00 -2.30 12.03
C GLY A 497 22.84 -3.19 12.93
N ASP A 498 22.26 -3.41 14.10
CA ASP A 498 22.84 -4.21 15.17
C ASP A 498 22.21 -5.62 15.12
N GLN A 499 23.08 -6.64 15.01
CA GLN A 499 22.61 -8.02 14.92
C GLN A 499 21.83 -8.45 16.17
N PHE A 500 22.16 -7.87 17.32
CA PHE A 500 21.47 -8.09 18.58
C PHE A 500 21.18 -6.72 19.24
N HIS A 501 19.97 -6.59 19.79
CA HIS A 501 19.55 -5.41 20.56
C HIS A 501 20.42 -5.22 21.82
N ARG A 502 20.85 -6.36 22.42
CA ARG A 502 21.80 -6.39 23.54
C ARG A 502 22.85 -7.43 23.25
N SER A 503 24.11 -6.99 23.12
CA SER A 503 25.26 -7.87 23.02
C SER A 503 25.58 -8.52 24.38
N ARG A 504 26.23 -9.67 24.36
CA ARG A 504 26.77 -10.29 25.58
C ARG A 504 28.09 -9.58 25.97
N PRO A 505 28.47 -9.62 27.27
CA PRO A 505 29.81 -9.22 27.67
C PRO A 505 30.87 -9.97 26.84
N PHE A 506 31.88 -9.25 26.36
CA PHE A 506 33.00 -9.77 25.55
C PHE A 506 32.61 -10.21 24.11
N ASP A 507 31.39 -9.94 23.62
CA ASP A 507 31.11 -10.08 22.19
C ASP A 507 31.86 -8.96 21.41
N PRO A 508 32.36 -9.28 20.20
CA PRO A 508 32.83 -8.24 19.30
C PRO A 508 31.67 -7.31 18.89
N ASP A 509 31.99 -6.15 18.34
CA ASP A 509 30.95 -5.31 17.72
C ASP A 509 30.28 -6.09 16.58
N LEU A 510 28.99 -6.35 16.76
CA LEU A 510 28.15 -7.10 15.82
C LEU A 510 27.25 -6.16 14.98
N SER A 511 27.56 -4.86 14.98
CA SER A 511 26.93 -3.94 14.06
C SER A 511 27.49 -4.07 12.64
N ARG A 512 26.66 -3.86 11.64
CA ARG A 512 27.07 -3.95 10.23
C ARG A 512 26.48 -2.82 9.41
N SER A 513 27.33 -2.25 8.56
CA SER A 513 26.95 -1.30 7.51
C SER A 513 27.15 -1.94 6.15
N LEU A 514 26.14 -1.88 5.31
CA LEU A 514 26.18 -2.33 3.92
C LEU A 514 25.89 -1.15 3.01
N ARG A 515 26.65 -1.03 1.92
CA ARG A 515 26.43 -0.04 0.86
C ARG A 515 26.60 -0.69 -0.50
N GLY A 516 25.79 -0.28 -1.44
CA GLY A 516 25.88 -0.75 -2.82
C GLY A 516 25.35 0.29 -3.79
N TYR A 517 25.79 0.20 -5.03
CA TYR A 517 25.31 1.03 -6.13
C TYR A 517 25.19 0.18 -7.38
N GLY A 518 24.44 0.64 -8.33
CA GLY A 518 24.26 -0.14 -9.54
C GLY A 518 23.32 0.47 -10.56
N LEU A 519 23.05 -0.33 -11.57
CA LEU A 519 22.14 -0.02 -12.66
C LEU A 519 21.09 -1.11 -12.76
N GLY A 520 19.92 -0.75 -13.26
CA GLY A 520 18.88 -1.73 -13.52
C GLY A 520 17.96 -1.32 -14.66
N LEU A 521 17.22 -2.31 -15.13
CA LEU A 521 16.23 -2.17 -16.20
C LEU A 521 14.92 -2.79 -15.73
N ASN A 522 13.85 -2.03 -15.84
CA ASN A 522 12.48 -2.53 -15.74
C ASN A 522 11.89 -2.52 -17.15
N TRP A 523 11.47 -3.68 -17.64
CA TRP A 523 10.77 -3.81 -18.90
C TRP A 523 9.41 -4.47 -18.66
N SER A 524 8.34 -3.88 -19.20
CA SER A 524 6.99 -4.40 -19.02
C SER A 524 6.18 -4.21 -20.30
N LYS A 525 5.64 -5.32 -20.81
CA LYS A 525 4.62 -5.30 -21.86
C LYS A 525 3.26 -5.47 -21.19
N PRO A 526 2.38 -4.47 -21.20
CA PRO A 526 1.07 -4.56 -20.53
C PRO A 526 0.30 -5.82 -20.92
N GLY A 527 -0.26 -6.51 -19.93
CA GLY A 527 -1.02 -7.74 -20.09
C GLY A 527 -0.18 -8.97 -20.49
N ASN A 528 1.13 -8.92 -20.42
CA ASN A 528 1.99 -10.03 -20.84
C ASN A 528 3.13 -10.30 -19.85
N VAL A 529 4.30 -9.74 -20.06
CA VAL A 529 5.52 -10.08 -19.30
C VAL A 529 6.13 -8.83 -18.69
N THR A 530 6.60 -8.95 -17.46
CA THR A 530 7.43 -7.94 -16.78
C THR A 530 8.79 -8.56 -16.46
N VAL A 531 9.87 -7.87 -16.78
CA VAL A 531 11.25 -8.25 -16.48
C VAL A 531 11.90 -7.15 -15.65
N ASN A 532 12.46 -7.52 -14.52
CA ASN A 532 13.29 -6.62 -13.72
C ASN A 532 14.70 -7.20 -13.66
N LEU A 533 15.69 -6.37 -13.93
CA LEU A 533 17.11 -6.72 -13.87
C LEU A 533 17.84 -5.66 -13.07
N SER A 534 18.73 -6.06 -12.18
CA SER A 534 19.64 -5.15 -11.48
C SER A 534 21.05 -5.75 -11.41
N VAL A 535 22.04 -4.90 -11.63
CA VAL A 535 23.46 -5.22 -11.51
C VAL A 535 24.04 -4.28 -10.46
N ALA A 536 24.61 -4.83 -9.40
CA ALA A 536 25.00 -4.09 -8.20
C ALA A 536 26.48 -4.36 -7.83
N TRP A 537 27.18 -3.31 -7.50
CA TRP A 537 28.55 -3.33 -6.98
C TRP A 537 28.55 -2.93 -5.50
N ARG A 538 29.40 -3.58 -4.71
CA ARG A 538 29.56 -3.27 -3.29
C ARG A 538 30.35 -1.98 -3.08
N GLY A 539 29.90 -1.14 -2.17
CA GLY A 539 30.58 0.06 -1.70
C GLY A 539 31.30 -0.13 -0.37
N THR A 540 31.06 -1.23 0.35
CA THR A 540 31.70 -1.57 1.63
C THR A 540 31.97 -3.08 1.67
N GLY A 541 32.93 -3.52 2.42
CA GLY A 541 33.31 -4.88 2.86
C GLY A 541 32.94 -6.12 2.02
N PRO A 542 33.53 -7.27 2.25
CA PRO A 542 33.18 -8.50 1.57
C PRO A 542 31.80 -9.03 1.99
N GLY A 543 31.14 -9.78 1.11
CA GLY A 543 29.98 -10.60 1.47
C GLY A 543 30.46 -11.83 2.27
N LEU A 544 29.73 -12.17 3.34
CA LEU A 544 30.11 -13.25 4.24
C LEU A 544 29.36 -14.57 3.95
N THR A 545 28.17 -14.48 3.37
CA THR A 545 27.24 -15.61 3.31
C THR A 545 27.18 -16.34 1.97
N ASP A 546 27.70 -15.79 0.89
CA ASP A 546 27.48 -16.36 -0.46
C ASP A 546 28.67 -17.20 -1.00
N GLY A 547 29.60 -17.60 -0.13
CA GLY A 547 30.71 -18.52 -0.47
C GLY A 547 31.62 -18.10 -1.64
N GLY A 548 31.49 -16.87 -2.10
CA GLY A 548 32.24 -16.29 -3.20
C GLY A 548 31.94 -14.83 -3.39
N ASP A 549 32.99 -14.07 -3.70
CA ASP A 549 32.94 -12.64 -3.88
C ASP A 549 32.37 -12.27 -5.27
N ARG A 550 31.03 -12.35 -5.42
CA ARG A 550 30.38 -11.95 -6.67
C ARG A 550 30.41 -10.43 -6.81
N LYS A 551 31.18 -9.96 -7.77
CA LYS A 551 31.27 -8.56 -8.18
C LYS A 551 31.26 -8.48 -9.71
N PRO A 552 30.18 -7.98 -10.32
CA PRO A 552 28.92 -7.50 -9.74
C PRO A 552 27.98 -8.63 -9.31
N ARG A 553 27.02 -8.31 -8.41
CA ARG A 553 25.87 -9.15 -8.13
C ARG A 553 24.74 -8.80 -9.07
N VAL A 554 24.08 -9.82 -9.58
CA VAL A 554 22.95 -9.68 -10.48
C VAL A 554 21.72 -10.26 -9.80
N PHE A 555 20.60 -9.52 -9.84
CA PHE A 555 19.27 -10.02 -9.51
C PHE A 555 18.33 -9.79 -10.67
N TRP A 556 17.49 -10.77 -10.93
CA TRP A 556 16.48 -10.67 -11.98
C TRP A 556 15.16 -11.33 -11.58
N THR A 557 14.07 -10.84 -12.15
CA THR A 557 12.76 -11.46 -12.11
C THR A 557 12.09 -11.41 -13.47
N ILE A 558 11.36 -12.45 -13.82
CA ILE A 558 10.49 -12.53 -14.99
C ILE A 558 9.11 -12.92 -14.47
N GLN A 559 8.11 -12.07 -14.72
CA GLN A 559 6.73 -12.30 -14.31
C GLN A 559 5.83 -12.31 -15.52
N LYS A 560 4.88 -13.24 -15.56
CA LYS A 560 3.82 -13.30 -16.54
C LYS A 560 2.47 -13.37 -15.86
N ALA A 561 1.57 -12.45 -16.21
CA ALA A 561 0.16 -12.46 -15.81
C ALA A 561 -0.71 -12.98 -16.94
N PHE A 562 -1.80 -13.68 -16.59
CA PHE A 562 -2.75 -14.26 -17.52
C PHE A 562 -4.17 -13.83 -17.18
#